data_c71a0cfe5d211c53cf201355ecf110ba
#
_entry.id   c71a0cfe5d211c53cf201355ecf110ba
#
_cell.length_a   1.000
_cell.length_b   1.000
_cell.length_c   1.000
_cell.angle_alpha   90.00
_cell.angle_beta   90.00
_cell.angle_gamma   90.00
#
_symmetry.space_group_name_H-M   'P 1'
#
loop_
_entity.id
_entity.type
_entity.pdbx_description
1 polymer ?
#
loop_
_entity_poly.entity_id
_entity_poly.type
_entity_poly.pdbx_seq_one_letter_code
_entity_poly.pdbx_strand_id
1 'polypeptide(L)'
;MRLTIKELSLVNFRGLTISISFSANTLILGMNGIGKTRVNDAFLWLLFGKDTQGRQDYEIKPRDQDMRNSKVSVRGMFDLDGQELTLERIYSEKWTKKKGSEEAEFSGNVTEYSINGVACNATNFKTKINSILDEDRFKLITSSSYFNTLKWQDKRNLLIQAAGEPSEEEIIGDNEDFKRLLSYCTGKTMDEYRKEIAAKKKPIKKELDEIPARIDEA
;
A
#
# COMPACT_ATOMS: atom_id res chain seq x y z
N MET A 1 -13.48 -2.97 13.86
CA MET A 1 -13.48 -1.62 13.24
C MET A 1 -14.12 -1.73 11.87
N ARG A 2 -15.18 -0.97 11.63
CA ARG A 2 -15.95 -0.96 10.36
C ARG A 2 -15.90 0.44 9.77
N LEU A 3 -15.36 0.56 8.57
CA LEU A 3 -15.34 1.80 7.78
C LEU A 3 -16.31 1.66 6.61
N THR A 4 -17.23 2.60 6.48
CA THR A 4 -18.21 2.64 5.37
C THR A 4 -18.17 4.03 4.73
N ILE A 5 -18.04 4.09 3.42
CA ILE A 5 -18.17 5.33 2.68
C ILE A 5 -19.65 5.71 2.54
N LYS A 6 -19.99 6.96 2.81
CA LYS A 6 -21.35 7.53 2.67
C LYS A 6 -21.45 8.40 1.43
N GLU A 7 -20.45 9.23 1.20
CA GLU A 7 -20.43 10.16 0.07
C GLU A 7 -19.00 10.40 -0.40
N LEU A 8 -18.82 10.58 -1.70
CA LEU A 8 -17.59 11.03 -2.33
C LEU A 8 -17.92 12.19 -3.29
N SER A 9 -17.36 13.36 -2.98
CA SER A 9 -17.53 14.56 -3.79
C SER A 9 -16.20 14.93 -4.45
N LEU A 10 -16.24 15.12 -5.75
CA LEU A 10 -15.13 15.51 -6.60
C LEU A 10 -15.40 16.88 -7.20
N VAL A 11 -14.42 17.76 -7.19
CA VAL A 11 -14.46 19.04 -7.91
C VAL A 11 -13.22 19.12 -8.80
N ASN A 12 -13.44 19.24 -10.09
CA ASN A 12 -12.40 19.37 -11.12
C ASN A 12 -11.36 18.25 -11.16
N PHE A 13 -11.59 17.10 -10.51
CA PHE A 13 -10.64 15.99 -10.52
C PHE A 13 -10.54 15.37 -11.92
N ARG A 14 -9.43 15.63 -12.61
CA ARG A 14 -9.23 15.25 -14.02
C ARG A 14 -10.39 15.71 -14.92
N GLY A 15 -10.96 16.89 -14.61
CA GLY A 15 -12.11 17.44 -15.33
C GLY A 15 -13.47 16.85 -14.92
N LEU A 16 -13.54 16.05 -13.86
CA LEU A 16 -14.78 15.50 -13.34
C LEU A 16 -15.22 16.29 -12.10
N THR A 17 -16.48 16.76 -12.10
CA THR A 17 -17.15 17.35 -10.95
C THR A 17 -18.44 16.58 -10.71
N ILE A 18 -18.51 15.85 -9.60
CA ILE A 18 -19.64 15.00 -9.25
C ILE A 18 -19.67 14.73 -7.75
N SER A 19 -20.87 14.54 -7.19
CA SER A 19 -21.04 13.96 -5.85
C SER A 19 -21.82 12.66 -5.97
N ILE A 20 -21.35 11.63 -5.28
CA ILE A 20 -21.89 10.28 -5.30
C ILE A 20 -22.20 9.86 -3.88
N SER A 21 -23.46 9.56 -3.60
CA SER A 21 -23.88 8.94 -2.34
C SER A 21 -23.81 7.42 -2.47
N PHE A 22 -23.27 6.78 -1.44
CA PHE A 22 -23.09 5.32 -1.40
C PHE A 22 -24.10 4.67 -0.44
N SER A 23 -24.61 3.55 -0.86
CA SER A 23 -25.41 2.63 -0.06
C SER A 23 -24.62 1.33 0.20
N ALA A 24 -25.25 0.34 0.81
CA ALA A 24 -24.62 -0.96 1.07
C ALA A 24 -24.03 -1.58 -0.21
N ASN A 25 -24.73 -1.43 -1.34
CA ASN A 25 -24.27 -1.82 -2.65
C ASN A 25 -24.53 -0.66 -3.64
N THR A 26 -23.48 -0.10 -4.22
CA THR A 26 -23.58 1.00 -5.18
C THR A 26 -22.96 0.58 -6.50
N LEU A 27 -23.75 0.68 -7.58
CA LEU A 27 -23.32 0.37 -8.93
C LEU A 27 -23.16 1.66 -9.74
N ILE A 28 -21.95 1.93 -10.21
CA ILE A 28 -21.64 3.08 -11.06
C ILE A 28 -21.65 2.64 -12.53
N LEU A 29 -22.69 3.02 -13.24
CA LEU A 29 -22.89 2.69 -14.64
C LEU A 29 -22.59 3.90 -15.56
N GLY A 30 -22.21 3.61 -16.79
CA GLY A 30 -21.97 4.63 -17.81
C GLY A 30 -21.20 4.08 -18.99
N MET A 31 -21.18 4.83 -20.08
CA MET A 31 -20.43 4.49 -21.30
C MET A 31 -18.92 4.47 -21.03
N ASN A 32 -18.17 3.80 -21.91
CA ASN A 32 -16.72 3.82 -21.83
C ASN A 32 -16.19 5.25 -22.05
N GLY A 33 -15.17 5.64 -21.29
CA GLY A 33 -14.58 6.97 -21.38
C GLY A 33 -15.24 8.06 -20.52
N ILE A 34 -16.45 7.86 -19.96
CA ILE A 34 -17.18 8.89 -19.20
C ILE A 34 -16.52 9.25 -17.85
N GLY A 35 -15.59 8.43 -17.36
CA GLY A 35 -14.86 8.74 -16.13
C GLY A 35 -15.11 7.83 -14.94
N LYS A 36 -15.71 6.64 -15.10
CA LYS A 36 -15.93 5.68 -14.02
C LYS A 36 -14.64 5.38 -13.22
N THR A 37 -13.55 5.13 -13.92
CA THR A 37 -12.23 4.89 -13.30
C THR A 37 -11.71 6.12 -12.54
N ARG A 38 -12.05 7.35 -13.01
CA ARG A 38 -11.64 8.58 -12.31
C ARG A 38 -12.24 8.69 -10.92
N VAL A 39 -13.44 8.13 -10.69
CA VAL A 39 -14.04 8.09 -9.34
C VAL A 39 -13.20 7.23 -8.41
N ASN A 40 -12.75 6.07 -8.87
CA ASN A 40 -11.87 5.20 -8.08
C ASN A 40 -10.46 5.82 -7.90
N ASP A 41 -9.89 6.43 -8.95
CA ASP A 41 -8.64 7.20 -8.85
C ASP A 41 -8.75 8.32 -7.81
N ALA A 42 -9.87 9.07 -7.81
CA ALA A 42 -10.10 10.13 -6.84
C ALA A 42 -10.18 9.61 -5.40
N PHE A 43 -10.86 8.49 -5.20
CA PHE A 43 -10.96 7.85 -3.89
C PHE A 43 -9.60 7.40 -3.37
N LEU A 44 -8.78 6.75 -4.20
CA LEU A 44 -7.43 6.34 -3.83
C LEU A 44 -6.51 7.55 -3.64
N TRP A 45 -6.69 8.60 -4.45
CA TRP A 45 -5.94 9.84 -4.26
C TRP A 45 -6.30 10.53 -2.95
N LEU A 46 -7.57 10.55 -2.56
CA LEU A 46 -7.99 11.09 -1.25
C LEU A 46 -7.27 10.37 -0.12
N LEU A 47 -7.27 9.06 -0.11
CA LEU A 47 -6.70 8.26 0.97
C LEU A 47 -5.17 8.22 0.92
N PHE A 48 -4.59 7.84 -0.20
CA PHE A 48 -3.17 7.49 -0.29
C PHE A 48 -2.34 8.42 -1.18
N GLY A 49 -2.97 9.36 -1.91
CA GLY A 49 -2.27 10.25 -2.85
C GLY A 49 -1.82 9.54 -4.12
N LYS A 50 -2.43 8.41 -4.46
CA LYS A 50 -2.07 7.57 -5.61
C LYS A 50 -3.29 7.29 -6.47
N ASP A 51 -3.07 6.92 -7.74
CA ASP A 51 -4.12 6.39 -8.60
C ASP A 51 -4.30 4.87 -8.43
N THR A 52 -5.22 4.29 -9.20
CA THR A 52 -5.47 2.85 -9.23
C THR A 52 -4.29 2.00 -9.70
N GLN A 53 -3.29 2.61 -10.34
CA GLN A 53 -2.03 1.97 -10.75
C GLN A 53 -0.90 2.17 -9.74
N GLY A 54 -1.16 2.87 -8.63
CA GLY A 54 -0.17 3.15 -7.58
C GLY A 54 0.78 4.31 -7.91
N ARG A 55 0.51 5.10 -8.97
CA ARG A 55 1.34 6.24 -9.37
C ARG A 55 1.02 7.43 -8.48
N GLN A 56 2.05 8.14 -8.01
CA GLN A 56 1.92 9.40 -7.28
C GLN A 56 1.95 10.62 -8.22
N ASP A 57 2.83 10.55 -9.23
CA ASP A 57 2.96 11.59 -10.25
C ASP A 57 2.06 11.25 -11.44
N TYR A 58 0.87 11.78 -11.42
CA TYR A 58 -0.05 11.72 -12.54
C TYR A 58 -0.90 12.99 -12.62
N GLU A 59 -1.43 13.27 -13.79
CA GLU A 59 -2.18 14.49 -14.05
C GLU A 59 -3.53 14.47 -13.32
N ILE A 60 -3.65 15.30 -12.29
CA ILE A 60 -4.87 15.44 -11.48
C ILE A 60 -5.75 16.58 -12.02
N LYS A 61 -5.10 17.59 -12.61
CA LYS A 61 -5.79 18.78 -13.13
C LYS A 61 -6.62 18.48 -14.37
N PRO A 62 -7.65 19.29 -14.65
CA PRO A 62 -8.30 19.30 -15.95
C PRO A 62 -7.28 19.65 -17.05
N ARG A 63 -7.42 19.05 -18.21
CA ARG A 63 -6.58 19.36 -19.38
C ARG A 63 -6.93 20.69 -20.04
N ASP A 64 -8.09 21.24 -19.70
CA ASP A 64 -8.61 22.47 -20.27
C ASP A 64 -7.81 23.68 -19.79
N GLN A 65 -7.28 24.48 -20.73
CA GLN A 65 -6.38 25.59 -20.43
C GLN A 65 -7.06 26.75 -19.67
N ASP A 66 -8.39 26.89 -19.82
CA ASP A 66 -9.17 27.93 -19.15
C ASP A 66 -9.32 27.69 -17.63
N MET A 67 -8.92 26.50 -17.14
CA MET A 67 -9.02 26.12 -15.74
C MET A 67 -7.68 26.18 -14.98
N ARG A 68 -6.72 26.97 -15.43
CA ARG A 68 -5.36 27.03 -14.86
C ARG A 68 -5.30 27.35 -13.37
N ASN A 69 -6.23 28.10 -12.83
CA ASN A 69 -6.31 28.46 -11.41
C ASN A 69 -7.36 27.65 -10.64
N SER A 70 -7.96 26.63 -11.28
CA SER A 70 -9.00 25.86 -10.62
C SER A 70 -8.42 24.95 -9.53
N LYS A 71 -9.02 25.03 -8.36
CA LYS A 71 -8.75 24.06 -7.29
C LYS A 71 -9.34 22.71 -7.67
N VAL A 72 -8.58 21.66 -7.42
CA VAL A 72 -9.06 20.29 -7.48
C VAL A 72 -9.32 19.82 -6.05
N SER A 73 -10.53 19.39 -5.76
CA SER A 73 -10.88 18.89 -4.43
C SER A 73 -11.50 17.52 -4.50
N VAL A 74 -11.14 16.66 -3.57
CA VAL A 74 -11.82 15.40 -3.31
C VAL A 74 -12.14 15.33 -1.83
N ARG A 75 -13.43 15.17 -1.53
CA ARG A 75 -13.95 15.03 -0.17
C ARG A 75 -14.69 13.72 -0.05
N GLY A 76 -14.39 12.96 1.00
CA GLY A 76 -15.07 11.74 1.37
C GLY A 76 -15.72 11.85 2.74
N MET A 77 -16.97 11.44 2.85
CA MET A 77 -17.68 11.27 4.11
C MET A 77 -17.80 9.78 4.42
N PHE A 78 -17.35 9.41 5.59
CA PHE A 78 -17.28 8.02 6.05
C PHE A 78 -18.03 7.86 7.37
N ASP A 79 -18.46 6.66 7.63
CA ASP A 79 -18.90 6.19 8.94
C ASP A 79 -17.83 5.23 9.48
N LEU A 80 -17.23 5.58 10.59
CA LEU A 80 -16.24 4.77 11.29
C LEU A 80 -16.81 4.31 12.63
N ASP A 81 -17.25 3.06 12.70
CA ASP A 81 -17.89 2.49 13.91
C ASP A 81 -19.02 3.35 14.47
N GLY A 82 -19.86 3.95 13.62
CA GLY A 82 -20.98 4.81 13.99
C GLY A 82 -20.62 6.28 14.18
N GLN A 83 -19.34 6.67 13.99
CA GLN A 83 -18.88 8.05 14.04
C GLN A 83 -18.62 8.60 12.64
N GLU A 84 -19.10 9.82 12.38
CA GLU A 84 -18.83 10.47 11.11
C GLU A 84 -17.36 10.90 11.02
N LEU A 85 -16.74 10.59 9.89
CA LEU A 85 -15.39 11.02 9.55
C LEU A 85 -15.42 11.66 8.16
N THR A 86 -15.06 12.93 8.08
CA THR A 86 -14.89 13.64 6.83
C THR A 86 -13.41 13.84 6.54
N LEU A 87 -12.97 13.39 5.37
CA LEU A 87 -11.62 13.60 4.87
C LEU A 87 -11.69 14.44 3.59
N GLU A 88 -10.78 15.41 3.48
CA GLU A 88 -10.70 16.23 2.27
C GLU A 88 -9.25 16.50 1.89
N ARG A 89 -8.98 16.47 0.59
CA ARG A 89 -7.70 16.81 0.00
C ARG A 89 -7.94 17.79 -1.14
N ILE A 90 -7.24 18.93 -1.08
CA ILE A 90 -7.36 20.02 -2.06
C ILE A 90 -5.99 20.23 -2.71
N TYR A 91 -5.95 20.23 -4.02
CA TYR A 91 -4.76 20.49 -4.81
C TYR A 91 -4.94 21.78 -5.60
N SER A 92 -4.01 22.69 -5.46
CA SER A 92 -4.04 24.00 -6.10
C SER A 92 -2.66 24.43 -6.57
N GLU A 93 -2.64 25.36 -7.53
CA GLU A 93 -1.42 26.02 -7.96
C GLU A 93 -1.05 27.15 -7.00
N LYS A 94 0.23 27.25 -6.73
CA LYS A 94 0.79 28.38 -6.00
C LYS A 94 1.42 29.36 -6.99
N TRP A 95 0.87 30.57 -7.01
CA TRP A 95 1.37 31.68 -7.81
C TRP A 95 1.96 32.73 -6.87
N THR A 96 3.18 33.13 -7.11
CA THR A 96 3.87 34.15 -6.30
C THR A 96 4.21 35.36 -7.15
N LYS A 97 3.93 36.54 -6.59
CA LYS A 97 4.27 37.81 -7.23
C LYS A 97 5.64 38.26 -6.69
N LYS A 98 6.63 38.40 -7.57
CA LYS A 98 7.93 38.98 -7.19
C LYS A 98 7.79 40.46 -6.90
N LYS A 99 8.54 40.96 -5.93
CA LYS A 99 8.52 42.38 -5.57
C LYS A 99 8.97 43.23 -6.76
N GLY A 100 8.05 44.04 -7.32
CA GLY A 100 8.31 44.87 -8.51
C GLY A 100 7.81 44.27 -9.84
N SER A 101 7.21 43.07 -9.86
CA SER A 101 6.56 42.50 -11.05
C SER A 101 5.06 42.73 -10.98
N GLU A 102 4.44 43.07 -12.09
CA GLU A 102 2.97 43.14 -12.18
C GLU A 102 2.31 41.78 -12.34
N GLU A 103 3.04 40.78 -12.85
CA GLU A 103 2.55 39.44 -13.12
C GLU A 103 2.96 38.45 -12.02
N ALA A 104 2.06 37.53 -11.68
CA ALA A 104 2.34 36.42 -10.80
C ALA A 104 2.97 35.26 -11.59
N GLU A 105 4.07 34.72 -11.09
CA GLU A 105 4.75 33.57 -11.66
C GLU A 105 4.31 32.28 -10.94
N PHE A 106 4.15 31.21 -11.70
CA PHE A 106 3.89 29.88 -11.15
C PHE A 106 5.06 29.42 -10.27
N SER A 107 4.83 29.13 -9.00
CA SER A 107 5.85 28.75 -8.02
C SER A 107 5.73 27.31 -7.52
N GLY A 108 4.83 26.52 -8.11
CA GLY A 108 4.62 25.11 -7.76
C GLY A 108 3.18 24.78 -7.45
N ASN A 109 2.99 23.61 -6.89
CA ASN A 109 1.66 23.10 -6.48
C ASN A 109 1.64 22.90 -4.97
N VAL A 110 0.47 23.10 -4.36
CA VAL A 110 0.23 22.90 -2.93
C VAL A 110 -0.92 21.91 -2.76
N THR A 111 -0.76 21.00 -1.82
CA THR A 111 -1.83 20.11 -1.39
C THR A 111 -2.21 20.45 0.05
N GLU A 112 -3.45 20.77 0.26
CA GLU A 112 -4.04 21.06 1.57
C GLU A 112 -4.88 19.85 2.01
N TYR A 113 -4.94 19.62 3.32
CA TYR A 113 -5.62 18.48 3.91
C TYR A 113 -6.53 18.94 5.03
N SER A 114 -7.71 18.34 5.15
CA SER A 114 -8.56 18.54 6.31
C SER A 114 -9.17 17.22 6.81
N ILE A 115 -9.40 17.16 8.12
CA ILE A 115 -10.08 16.07 8.83
C ILE A 115 -11.22 16.69 9.60
N ASN A 116 -12.46 16.27 9.37
CA ASN A 116 -13.67 16.82 9.97
C ASN A 116 -13.76 18.35 9.85
N GLY A 117 -13.34 18.89 8.69
CA GLY A 117 -13.32 20.33 8.43
C GLY A 117 -12.16 21.11 9.08
N VAL A 118 -11.29 20.44 9.86
CA VAL A 118 -10.12 21.06 10.48
C VAL A 118 -8.89 20.84 9.57
N ALA A 119 -8.24 21.91 9.17
CA ALA A 119 -7.02 21.85 8.38
C ALA A 119 -5.89 21.14 9.15
N CYS A 120 -5.14 20.30 8.46
CA CYS A 120 -4.03 19.57 9.04
C CYS A 120 -2.86 19.43 8.04
N ASN A 121 -1.69 19.04 8.53
CA ASN A 121 -0.55 18.76 7.67
C ASN A 121 -0.63 17.34 7.06
N ALA A 122 0.17 17.10 6.03
CA ALA A 122 0.22 15.82 5.32
C ALA A 122 0.55 14.63 6.25
N THR A 123 1.42 14.85 7.23
CA THR A 123 1.83 13.80 8.19
C THR A 123 0.66 13.39 9.07
N ASN A 124 -0.06 14.35 9.67
CA ASN A 124 -1.21 14.08 10.53
C ASN A 124 -2.34 13.40 9.73
N PHE A 125 -2.58 13.86 8.50
CA PHE A 125 -3.57 13.25 7.61
C PHE A 125 -3.22 11.79 7.31
N LYS A 126 -1.98 11.50 6.92
CA LYS A 126 -1.48 10.15 6.67
C LYS A 126 -1.55 9.27 7.92
N THR A 127 -1.15 9.79 9.07
CA THR A 127 -1.21 9.06 10.35
C THR A 127 -2.65 8.68 10.70
N LYS A 128 -3.60 9.61 10.51
CA LYS A 128 -5.02 9.32 10.73
C LYS A 128 -5.52 8.22 9.80
N ILE A 129 -5.19 8.25 8.51
CA ILE A 129 -5.59 7.22 7.57
C ILE A 129 -4.95 5.88 7.94
N ASN A 130 -3.65 5.85 8.21
CA ASN A 130 -2.94 4.61 8.58
C ASN A 130 -3.47 3.98 9.89
N SER A 131 -3.99 4.80 10.83
CA SER A 131 -4.62 4.28 12.05
C SER A 131 -5.96 3.56 11.80
N ILE A 132 -6.59 3.84 10.66
CA ILE A 132 -7.88 3.26 10.26
C ILE A 132 -7.69 2.16 9.22
N LEU A 133 -6.79 2.39 8.28
CA LEU A 133 -6.68 1.61 7.06
C LEU A 133 -5.23 1.51 6.58
N ASP A 134 -4.69 0.31 6.62
CA ASP A 134 -3.40 0.01 6.01
C ASP A 134 -3.52 -0.04 4.48
N GLU A 135 -2.63 0.66 3.77
CA GLU A 135 -2.69 0.79 2.31
C GLU A 135 -2.59 -0.55 1.59
N ASP A 136 -1.69 -1.43 2.04
CA ASP A 136 -1.44 -2.71 1.37
C ASP A 136 -2.59 -3.68 1.61
N ARG A 137 -3.14 -3.70 2.83
CA ARG A 137 -4.36 -4.46 3.14
C ARG A 137 -5.56 -3.96 2.36
N PHE A 138 -5.70 -2.64 2.22
CA PHE A 138 -6.77 -2.06 1.43
C PHE A 138 -6.69 -2.48 -0.04
N LYS A 139 -5.51 -2.37 -0.65
CA LYS A 139 -5.26 -2.81 -2.03
C LYS A 139 -5.52 -4.30 -2.22
N LEU A 140 -5.14 -5.11 -1.24
CA LEU A 140 -5.36 -6.55 -1.28
C LEU A 140 -6.86 -6.91 -1.38
N ILE A 141 -7.71 -6.15 -0.68
CA ILE A 141 -9.17 -6.39 -0.65
C ILE A 141 -9.85 -5.78 -1.87
N THR A 142 -9.39 -4.62 -2.35
CA THR A 142 -10.09 -3.82 -3.37
C THR A 142 -9.59 -4.03 -4.79
N SER A 143 -8.37 -4.55 -4.97
CA SER A 143 -7.77 -4.78 -6.28
C SER A 143 -7.50 -6.26 -6.51
N SER A 144 -8.26 -6.86 -7.41
CA SER A 144 -8.12 -8.28 -7.79
C SER A 144 -6.74 -8.63 -8.38
N SER A 145 -6.05 -7.65 -8.94
CA SER A 145 -4.71 -7.82 -9.54
C SER A 145 -3.56 -7.57 -8.57
N TYR A 146 -3.80 -6.85 -7.46
CA TYR A 146 -2.72 -6.42 -6.55
C TYR A 146 -1.93 -7.59 -5.97
N PHE A 147 -2.61 -8.64 -5.51
CA PHE A 147 -1.96 -9.85 -5.01
C PHE A 147 -0.97 -10.43 -6.04
N ASN A 148 -1.32 -10.41 -7.34
CA ASN A 148 -0.48 -10.96 -8.38
C ASN A 148 0.79 -10.14 -8.65
N THR A 149 0.80 -8.83 -8.30
CA THR A 149 1.96 -7.93 -8.46
C THR A 149 2.99 -8.07 -7.34
N LEU A 150 2.62 -8.68 -6.21
CA LEU A 150 3.51 -8.86 -5.07
C LEU A 150 4.62 -9.85 -5.38
N LYS A 151 5.76 -9.69 -4.70
CA LYS A 151 6.84 -10.67 -4.71
C LYS A 151 6.37 -11.99 -4.06
N TRP A 152 6.94 -13.10 -4.44
CA TRP A 152 6.49 -14.41 -3.96
C TRP A 152 6.61 -14.57 -2.42
N GLN A 153 7.61 -13.94 -1.80
CA GLN A 153 7.78 -13.95 -0.36
C GLN A 153 6.62 -13.25 0.34
N ASP A 154 6.21 -12.06 -0.17
CA ASP A 154 5.10 -11.28 0.39
C ASP A 154 3.77 -12.02 0.19
N LYS A 155 3.57 -12.64 -0.98
CA LYS A 155 2.40 -13.50 -1.23
C LYS A 155 2.32 -14.65 -0.22
N ARG A 156 3.46 -15.34 0.00
CA ARG A 156 3.54 -16.45 0.95
C ARG A 156 3.20 -15.99 2.36
N ASN A 157 3.78 -14.88 2.82
CA ASN A 157 3.52 -14.34 4.16
C ASN A 157 2.05 -13.96 4.34
N LEU A 158 1.44 -13.31 3.36
CA LEU A 158 0.02 -12.97 3.38
C LEU A 158 -0.88 -14.21 3.45
N LEU A 159 -0.57 -15.25 2.69
CA LEU A 159 -1.32 -16.51 2.72
C LEU A 159 -1.19 -17.23 4.07
N ILE A 160 0.01 -17.25 4.64
CA ILE A 160 0.24 -17.81 5.98
C ILE A 160 -0.52 -17.02 7.04
N GLN A 161 -0.46 -15.67 7.00
CA GLN A 161 -1.24 -14.84 7.93
C GLN A 161 -2.76 -15.05 7.80
N ALA A 162 -3.26 -15.28 6.60
CA ALA A 162 -4.68 -15.51 6.37
C ALA A 162 -5.13 -16.94 6.75
N ALA A 163 -4.29 -17.93 6.53
CA ALA A 163 -4.58 -19.32 6.86
C ALA A 163 -4.33 -19.67 8.34
N GLY A 164 -3.57 -18.83 9.04
CA GLY A 164 -2.96 -19.16 10.34
C GLY A 164 -1.64 -19.91 10.15
N GLU A 165 -0.69 -19.66 11.02
CA GLU A 165 0.53 -20.47 11.06
C GLU A 165 0.18 -21.79 11.77
N PRO A 166 0.43 -22.95 11.12
CA PRO A 166 0.28 -24.22 11.80
C PRO A 166 1.30 -24.28 12.96
N SER A 167 0.90 -24.83 14.08
CA SER A 167 1.80 -25.01 15.22
C SER A 167 2.96 -25.96 14.84
N GLU A 168 4.10 -25.83 15.52
CA GLU A 168 5.23 -26.77 15.33
C GLU A 168 4.77 -28.22 15.52
N GLU A 169 3.88 -28.46 16.47
CA GLU A 169 3.30 -29.79 16.75
C GLU A 169 2.46 -30.31 15.59
N GLU A 170 1.66 -29.45 14.94
CA GLU A 170 0.89 -29.83 13.75
C GLU A 170 1.77 -30.14 12.54
N ILE A 171 2.90 -29.41 12.39
CA ILE A 171 3.86 -29.64 11.29
C ILE A 171 4.61 -30.95 11.48
N ILE A 172 5.01 -31.26 12.72
CA ILE A 172 5.80 -32.45 13.05
C ILE A 172 4.96 -33.72 12.94
N GLY A 173 3.73 -33.66 13.43
CA GLY A 173 2.84 -34.83 13.49
C GLY A 173 3.56 -36.03 14.14
N ASP A 174 3.44 -37.19 13.51
CA ASP A 174 4.08 -38.44 13.96
C ASP A 174 5.45 -38.70 13.32
N ASN A 175 6.03 -37.73 12.61
CA ASN A 175 7.30 -37.92 11.91
C ASN A 175 8.49 -37.83 12.87
N GLU A 176 9.12 -38.99 13.13
CA GLU A 176 10.27 -39.13 14.06
C GLU A 176 11.52 -38.34 13.59
N ASP A 177 11.71 -38.17 12.29
CA ASP A 177 12.85 -37.40 11.78
C ASP A 177 12.67 -35.91 12.05
N PHE A 178 11.44 -35.37 12.00
CA PHE A 178 11.17 -34.00 12.38
C PHE A 178 11.29 -33.81 13.88
N LYS A 179 10.88 -34.75 14.73
CA LYS A 179 11.10 -34.71 16.19
C LYS A 179 12.60 -34.65 16.52
N ARG A 180 13.41 -35.47 15.85
CA ARG A 180 14.87 -35.44 15.98
C ARG A 180 15.47 -34.11 15.54
N LEU A 181 15.02 -33.57 14.38
CA LEU A 181 15.50 -32.28 13.88
C LEU A 181 15.24 -31.17 14.89
N LEU A 182 14.06 -31.10 15.48
CA LEU A 182 13.74 -30.13 16.52
C LEU A 182 14.62 -30.26 17.76
N SER A 183 14.95 -31.47 18.18
CA SER A 183 15.83 -31.68 19.34
C SER A 183 17.23 -31.06 19.09
N TYR A 184 17.71 -31.04 17.85
CA TYR A 184 18.97 -30.37 17.47
C TYR A 184 18.85 -28.85 17.35
N CYS A 185 17.64 -28.33 17.15
CA CYS A 185 17.39 -26.88 17.04
C CYS A 185 17.12 -26.20 18.38
N THR A 186 17.24 -26.91 19.52
CA THR A 186 16.94 -26.36 20.86
C THR A 186 17.72 -25.04 21.10
N GLY A 187 16.99 -23.95 21.26
CA GLY A 187 17.53 -22.59 21.48
C GLY A 187 18.05 -21.88 20.23
N LYS A 188 17.83 -22.43 19.03
CA LYS A 188 18.25 -21.85 17.74
C LYS A 188 17.10 -21.91 16.75
N THR A 189 17.10 -20.97 15.81
CA THR A 189 16.20 -21.05 14.67
C THR A 189 16.68 -22.12 13.67
N MET A 190 15.77 -22.63 12.85
CA MET A 190 16.09 -23.60 11.79
C MET A 190 17.16 -23.06 10.83
N ASP A 191 17.12 -21.76 10.52
CA ASP A 191 18.11 -21.10 9.64
C ASP A 191 19.48 -20.98 10.30
N GLU A 192 19.55 -20.75 11.61
CA GLU A 192 20.82 -20.73 12.35
C GLU A 192 21.45 -22.12 12.39
N TYR A 193 20.64 -23.15 12.68
CA TYR A 193 21.11 -24.54 12.66
C TYR A 193 21.61 -24.93 11.26
N ARG A 194 20.89 -24.57 10.21
CA ARG A 194 21.29 -24.82 8.81
C ARG A 194 22.65 -24.17 8.49
N LYS A 195 22.86 -22.92 8.92
CA LYS A 195 24.15 -22.22 8.76
C LYS A 195 25.28 -22.91 9.53
N GLU A 196 25.02 -23.36 10.74
CA GLU A 196 25.99 -24.10 11.56
C GLU A 196 26.42 -25.42 10.89
N ILE A 197 25.43 -26.19 10.40
CA ILE A 197 25.73 -27.44 9.67
C ILE A 197 26.50 -27.17 8.38
N ALA A 198 26.18 -26.11 7.64
CA ALA A 198 26.91 -25.70 6.45
C ALA A 198 28.36 -25.32 6.76
N ALA A 199 28.59 -24.61 7.86
CA ALA A 199 29.91 -24.26 8.32
C ALA A 199 30.73 -25.51 8.73
N LYS A 200 30.12 -26.48 9.43
CA LYS A 200 30.77 -27.75 9.78
C LYS A 200 31.07 -28.66 8.59
N LYS A 201 30.20 -28.66 7.57
CA LYS A 201 30.42 -29.45 6.34
C LYS A 201 31.59 -28.94 5.52
N LYS A 202 31.85 -27.64 5.49
CA LYS A 202 32.88 -27.03 4.64
C LYS A 202 34.31 -27.57 4.87
N PRO A 203 34.83 -27.61 6.12
CA PRO A 203 36.17 -28.20 6.39
C PRO A 203 36.21 -29.70 6.11
N ILE A 204 35.19 -30.46 6.49
CA ILE A 204 35.13 -31.90 6.25
C ILE A 204 35.17 -32.23 4.76
N LYS A 205 34.43 -31.43 3.94
CA LYS A 205 34.46 -31.59 2.49
C LYS A 205 35.87 -31.32 1.94
N LYS A 206 36.56 -30.28 2.45
CA LYS A 206 37.92 -29.94 2.04
C LYS A 206 38.89 -31.09 2.37
N GLU A 207 38.83 -31.63 3.58
CA GLU A 207 39.64 -32.79 3.99
C GLU A 207 39.37 -34.02 3.12
N LEU A 208 38.09 -34.28 2.78
CA LEU A 208 37.67 -35.37 1.91
C LEU A 208 38.25 -35.23 0.47
N ASP A 209 38.21 -33.99 -0.05
CA ASP A 209 38.73 -33.68 -1.38
C ASP A 209 40.27 -33.78 -1.46
N GLU A 210 41.01 -33.66 -0.30
CA GLU A 210 42.45 -33.82 -0.24
C GLU A 210 42.91 -35.26 -0.07
N ILE A 211 42.05 -36.20 0.34
CA ILE A 211 42.39 -37.61 0.57
C ILE A 211 42.97 -38.29 -0.69
N PRO A 212 42.40 -38.14 -1.90
CA PRO A 212 42.97 -38.81 -3.08
C PRO A 212 44.43 -38.43 -3.37
N ALA A 213 44.75 -37.11 -3.28
CA ALA A 213 46.10 -36.62 -3.47
C ALA A 213 47.09 -37.16 -2.41
N ARG A 214 46.66 -37.29 -1.15
CA ARG A 214 47.46 -37.85 -0.07
C ARG A 214 47.66 -39.35 -0.20
N ILE A 215 46.78 -40.09 -0.87
CA ILE A 215 46.93 -41.50 -1.15
C ILE A 215 47.94 -41.70 -2.31
N ASP A 216 47.91 -40.81 -3.32
CA ASP A 216 48.83 -40.88 -4.46
C ASP A 216 50.27 -40.50 -4.09
N GLU A 217 50.49 -39.76 -2.96
CA GLU A 217 51.81 -39.37 -2.42
C GLU A 217 52.40 -40.43 -1.49
N ALA A 218 51.64 -41.42 -1.03
CA ALA A 218 52.07 -42.45 -0.06
C ALA A 218 52.51 -43.74 -0.77
#